data_d7bcfaa474c364142bad45b91d835349
#
_entry.id   d7bcfaa474c364142bad45b91d835349
#
_cell.length_a   1.000
_cell.length_b   1.000
_cell.length_c   1.000
_cell.angle_alpha   90.00
_cell.angle_beta   90.00
_cell.angle_gamma   90.00
#
_symmetry.space_group_name_H-M   'P 1'
#
loop_
_entity.id
_entity.type
_entity.pdbx_description
1 polymer ?
#
loop_
_entity_poly.entity_id
_entity_poly.type
_entity_poly.pdbx_seq_one_letter_code
_entity_poly.pdbx_strand_id
1 'polypeptide(L)'
;MNRRDRAAIILAGGAGRRIRGMDKPLLEIYGMPMLKHVVDAISQVCDEIVISVGNDQQRMKVENILGDAIVVCDALEGIGPLEGIRQSCKILGRDLTAIVACDLPLLDAAVIEHLFRSIGPFDGAIPRWPDGKVEPLYSAFRTRRLAAAVEEAIRGGKRRMMDSLRPLAIHFVPMEELAKIDPGLISFLNVNDEGDLKEARRIASIRWKSGGNAMGKMSRSTGDKSRVMSECR
;
A
#
# COMPACT_ATOMS: atom_id res chain seq x y z
N MET A 1 2.60 -12.11 -16.53
CA MET A 1 2.87 -10.69 -16.26
C MET A 1 4.11 -10.60 -15.40
N ASN A 2 5.10 -9.81 -15.76
CA ASN A 2 6.38 -9.79 -15.08
C ASN A 2 6.28 -8.86 -13.83
N ARG A 3 6.86 -9.26 -12.69
CA ARG A 3 7.02 -8.45 -11.48
C ARG A 3 7.70 -7.10 -11.78
N ARG A 4 8.61 -7.08 -12.77
CA ARG A 4 9.36 -5.89 -13.21
C ARG A 4 8.51 -4.76 -13.76
N ASP A 5 7.22 -5.00 -14.06
CA ASP A 5 6.30 -3.99 -14.61
C ASP A 5 5.38 -3.40 -13.53
N ARG A 6 5.64 -3.69 -12.24
CA ARG A 6 4.75 -3.41 -11.13
C ARG A 6 5.40 -2.53 -10.08
N ALA A 7 4.63 -1.56 -9.63
CA ALA A 7 4.93 -0.71 -8.50
C ALA A 7 3.86 -0.82 -7.42
N ALA A 8 4.15 -0.26 -6.26
CA ALA A 8 3.16 -0.05 -5.22
C ALA A 8 3.32 1.34 -4.58
N ILE A 9 2.18 1.92 -4.20
CA ILE A 9 2.08 3.10 -3.36
C ILE A 9 1.54 2.65 -2.01
N ILE A 10 2.33 2.82 -0.95
CA ILE A 10 1.90 2.57 0.41
C ILE A 10 1.53 3.91 1.04
N LEU A 11 0.26 4.09 1.37
CA LEU A 11 -0.23 5.31 1.98
C LEU A 11 -0.03 5.24 3.49
N ALA A 12 0.98 5.95 4.00
CA ALA A 12 1.33 6.04 5.41
C ALA A 12 1.14 7.45 5.98
N GLY A 13 0.63 8.37 5.17
CA GLY A 13 0.26 9.73 5.53
C GLY A 13 -1.17 9.83 6.06
N GLY A 14 -1.48 10.98 6.63
CA GLY A 14 -2.79 11.35 7.15
C GLY A 14 -2.73 11.76 8.62
N ALA A 15 -3.72 12.56 9.06
CA ALA A 15 -3.95 12.89 10.46
C ALA A 15 -4.44 11.67 11.25
N GLY A 16 -3.84 10.49 10.99
CA GLY A 16 -4.24 9.22 11.55
C GLY A 16 -4.29 9.28 13.07
N ARG A 17 -5.40 8.82 13.63
CA ARG A 17 -5.56 8.70 15.08
C ARG A 17 -4.38 7.93 15.64
N ARG A 18 -3.63 8.55 16.52
CA ARG A 18 -2.60 7.85 17.29
C ARG A 18 -3.27 6.79 18.15
N ILE A 19 -2.73 5.60 18.13
CA ILE A 19 -3.12 4.55 19.07
C ILE A 19 -2.09 4.60 20.20
N ARG A 20 -2.54 4.84 21.42
CA ARG A 20 -1.66 5.02 22.61
C ARG A 20 -0.59 6.11 22.41
N GLY A 21 -0.87 7.17 21.67
CA GLY A 21 0.09 8.25 21.40
C GLY A 21 1.15 7.92 20.34
N MET A 22 1.17 6.71 19.77
CA MET A 22 2.07 6.30 18.70
C MET A 22 1.44 6.43 17.32
N ASP A 23 2.25 6.78 16.33
CA ASP A 23 1.82 6.80 14.93
C ASP A 23 1.56 5.38 14.43
N LYS A 24 0.44 5.16 13.74
CA LYS A 24 0.02 3.83 13.24
C LYS A 24 1.13 3.04 12.52
N PRO A 25 1.90 3.62 11.57
CA PRO A 25 2.94 2.87 10.86
C PRO A 25 4.01 2.26 11.77
N LEU A 26 4.21 2.84 12.98
CA LEU A 26 5.21 2.43 13.95
C LEU A 26 4.72 1.39 14.95
N LEU A 27 3.42 1.11 14.99
CA LEU A 27 2.86 0.11 15.91
C LEU A 27 3.45 -1.26 15.62
N GLU A 28 3.93 -1.92 16.66
CA GLU A 28 4.52 -3.24 16.52
C GLU A 28 3.47 -4.35 16.51
N ILE A 29 3.64 -5.24 15.55
CA ILE A 29 2.92 -6.51 15.45
C ILE A 29 3.97 -7.60 15.34
N TYR A 30 3.95 -8.54 16.26
CA TYR A 30 4.92 -9.64 16.31
C TYR A 30 6.39 -9.17 16.28
N GLY A 31 6.71 -8.08 16.98
CA GLY A 31 8.08 -7.54 17.10
C GLY A 31 8.58 -6.72 15.91
N MET A 32 7.72 -6.42 14.94
CA MET A 32 8.06 -5.56 13.81
C MET A 32 7.04 -4.43 13.62
N PRO A 33 7.46 -3.23 13.16
CA PRO A 33 6.56 -2.15 12.80
C PRO A 33 5.54 -2.59 11.74
N MET A 34 4.30 -2.14 11.89
CA MET A 34 3.19 -2.48 10.98
C MET A 34 3.51 -2.14 9.52
N LEU A 35 4.13 -0.99 9.26
CA LEU A 35 4.57 -0.59 7.93
C LEU A 35 5.55 -1.60 7.32
N LYS A 36 6.45 -2.17 8.13
CA LYS A 36 7.43 -3.15 7.64
C LYS A 36 6.76 -4.43 7.15
N HIS A 37 5.69 -4.89 7.82
CA HIS A 37 4.91 -6.04 7.35
C HIS A 37 4.27 -5.78 5.98
N VAL A 38 3.72 -4.58 5.78
CA VAL A 38 3.13 -4.19 4.49
C VAL A 38 4.19 -4.13 3.40
N VAL A 39 5.35 -3.52 3.67
CA VAL A 39 6.48 -3.46 2.72
C VAL A 39 6.97 -4.85 2.35
N ASP A 40 7.14 -5.75 3.34
CA ASP A 40 7.64 -7.12 3.11
C ASP A 40 6.64 -7.94 2.26
N ALA A 41 5.34 -7.78 2.47
CA ALA A 41 4.33 -8.43 1.66
C ALA A 41 4.34 -7.91 0.21
N ILE A 42 4.34 -6.58 0.03
CA ILE A 42 4.34 -5.93 -1.29
C ILE A 42 5.62 -6.22 -2.07
N SER A 43 6.77 -6.28 -1.41
CA SER A 43 8.06 -6.58 -2.05
C SER A 43 8.11 -7.96 -2.72
N GLN A 44 7.19 -8.85 -2.42
CA GLN A 44 7.07 -10.15 -3.08
C GLN A 44 6.49 -10.05 -4.49
N VAL A 45 5.73 -9.00 -4.80
CA VAL A 45 4.96 -8.85 -6.05
C VAL A 45 5.22 -7.55 -6.82
N CYS A 46 5.92 -6.59 -6.21
CA CYS A 46 6.32 -5.32 -6.81
C CYS A 46 7.82 -5.11 -6.68
N ASP A 47 8.46 -4.53 -7.71
CA ASP A 47 9.88 -4.19 -7.70
C ASP A 47 10.16 -2.73 -7.32
N GLU A 48 9.16 -1.87 -7.44
CA GLU A 48 9.24 -0.45 -7.11
C GLU A 48 8.19 -0.13 -6.05
N ILE A 49 8.61 0.42 -4.91
CA ILE A 49 7.71 0.74 -3.78
C ILE A 49 7.96 2.19 -3.37
N VAL A 50 6.89 2.97 -3.37
CA VAL A 50 6.89 4.35 -2.89
C VAL A 50 6.00 4.45 -1.66
N ILE A 51 6.51 5.07 -0.60
CA ILE A 51 5.76 5.32 0.63
C ILE A 51 5.37 6.78 0.66
N SER A 52 4.07 7.04 0.73
CA SER A 52 3.55 8.40 0.85
C SER A 52 3.26 8.73 2.30
N VAL A 53 3.78 9.88 2.75
CA VAL A 53 3.58 10.44 4.10
C VAL A 53 3.08 11.88 4.01
N GLY A 54 2.44 12.37 5.09
CA GLY A 54 1.86 13.70 5.10
C GLY A 54 2.85 14.84 5.33
N ASN A 55 4.04 14.57 5.89
CA ASN A 55 5.04 15.60 6.22
C ASN A 55 6.43 15.03 6.48
N ASP A 56 7.44 15.93 6.59
CA ASP A 56 8.83 15.53 6.82
C ASP A 56 9.08 14.84 8.17
N GLN A 57 8.30 15.13 9.20
CA GLN A 57 8.43 14.44 10.47
C GLN A 57 8.04 12.95 10.34
N GLN A 58 7.00 12.66 9.57
CA GLN A 58 6.62 11.28 9.25
C GLN A 58 7.65 10.62 8.33
N ARG A 59 8.21 11.38 7.36
CA ARG A 59 9.29 10.91 6.49
C ARG A 59 10.46 10.38 7.31
N MET A 60 11.01 11.20 8.20
CA MET A 60 12.16 10.79 9.05
C MET A 60 11.87 9.51 9.84
N LYS A 61 10.64 9.36 10.35
CA LYS A 61 10.25 8.15 11.09
C LYS A 61 10.21 6.91 10.19
N VAL A 62 9.72 7.04 8.96
CA VAL A 62 9.67 5.94 7.98
C VAL A 62 11.08 5.55 7.53
N GLU A 63 11.94 6.53 7.22
CA GLU A 63 13.33 6.31 6.83
C GLU A 63 14.14 5.63 7.93
N ASN A 64 13.88 5.95 9.21
CA ASN A 64 14.50 5.27 10.35
C ASN A 64 14.11 3.77 10.46
N ILE A 65 12.93 3.38 9.94
CA ILE A 65 12.49 1.98 9.96
C ILE A 65 12.98 1.21 8.74
N LEU A 66 12.97 1.84 7.58
CA LEU A 66 13.10 1.17 6.28
C LEU A 66 14.40 1.52 5.53
N GLY A 67 15.21 2.43 6.08
CA GLY A 67 16.48 2.83 5.45
C GLY A 67 16.26 3.51 4.09
N ASP A 68 16.78 2.91 3.02
CA ASP A 68 16.78 3.46 1.65
C ASP A 68 15.42 3.42 0.94
N ALA A 69 14.31 3.45 1.67
CA ALA A 69 12.96 3.48 1.08
C ALA A 69 12.72 4.79 0.31
N ILE A 70 12.03 4.70 -0.82
CA ILE A 70 11.57 5.87 -1.56
C ILE A 70 10.36 6.45 -0.83
N VAL A 71 10.51 7.62 -0.24
CA VAL A 71 9.46 8.31 0.52
C VAL A 71 9.11 9.64 -0.13
N VAL A 72 7.82 9.88 -0.36
CA VAL A 72 7.28 11.15 -0.84
C VAL A 72 6.40 11.80 0.23
N CYS A 73 6.45 13.13 0.32
CA CYS A 73 5.57 13.90 1.18
C CYS A 73 4.43 14.55 0.40
N ASP A 74 3.29 14.73 1.06
CA ASP A 74 2.20 15.54 0.53
C ASP A 74 2.70 16.98 0.32
N ALA A 75 2.47 17.53 -0.86
CA ALA A 75 2.80 18.93 -1.18
C ALA A 75 1.62 19.89 -0.87
N LEU A 76 0.40 19.32 -0.77
CA LEU A 76 -0.82 20.07 -0.48
C LEU A 76 -1.51 19.46 0.73
N GLU A 77 -1.72 20.27 1.77
CA GLU A 77 -2.43 19.84 2.96
C GLU A 77 -3.94 19.66 2.71
N GLY A 78 -4.54 18.70 3.42
CA GLY A 78 -5.99 18.49 3.44
C GLY A 78 -6.60 17.88 2.18
N ILE A 79 -5.79 17.43 1.22
CA ILE A 79 -6.25 16.68 0.03
C ILE A 79 -6.50 15.21 0.36
N GLY A 80 -5.86 14.70 1.41
CA GLY A 80 -5.99 13.30 1.82
C GLY A 80 -5.21 12.34 0.90
N PRO A 81 -5.67 11.08 0.73
CA PRO A 81 -4.90 10.06 0.04
C PRO A 81 -4.59 10.39 -1.42
N LEU A 82 -5.37 11.25 -2.07
CA LEU A 82 -5.16 11.62 -3.46
C LEU A 82 -3.84 12.37 -3.66
N GLU A 83 -3.43 13.20 -2.69
CA GLU A 83 -2.16 13.92 -2.80
C GLU A 83 -0.97 12.95 -2.76
N GLY A 84 -0.99 12.01 -1.84
CA GLY A 84 0.04 10.98 -1.74
C GLY A 84 0.16 10.14 -3.02
N ILE A 85 -0.98 9.76 -3.61
CA ILE A 85 -1.01 9.04 -4.89
C ILE A 85 -0.45 9.93 -6.00
N ARG A 86 -0.84 11.21 -6.06
CA ARG A 86 -0.37 12.17 -7.06
C ARG A 86 1.15 12.32 -7.02
N GLN A 87 1.72 12.55 -5.83
CA GLN A 87 3.16 12.69 -5.68
C GLN A 87 3.91 11.41 -6.03
N SER A 88 3.39 10.27 -5.59
CA SER A 88 3.98 8.96 -5.92
C SER A 88 3.97 8.68 -7.42
N CYS A 89 2.85 8.95 -8.11
CA CYS A 89 2.74 8.72 -9.56
C CYS A 89 3.74 9.55 -10.39
N LYS A 90 4.25 10.68 -9.88
CA LYS A 90 5.25 11.50 -10.60
C LYS A 90 6.60 10.81 -10.74
N ILE A 91 6.93 9.90 -9.82
CA ILE A 91 8.23 9.24 -9.77
C ILE A 91 8.17 7.76 -10.16
N LEU A 92 6.97 7.16 -10.21
CA LEU A 92 6.80 5.77 -10.59
C LEU A 92 7.07 5.56 -12.08
N GLY A 93 7.93 4.57 -12.37
CA GLY A 93 8.30 4.18 -13.74
C GLY A 93 7.63 2.90 -14.25
N ARG A 94 6.61 2.37 -13.55
CA ARG A 94 5.98 1.07 -13.88
C ARG A 94 4.58 1.24 -14.46
N ASP A 95 4.17 0.27 -15.29
CA ASP A 95 2.88 0.32 -15.98
C ASP A 95 1.69 0.04 -15.06
N LEU A 96 1.91 -0.76 -14.02
CA LEU A 96 0.90 -1.16 -13.06
C LEU A 96 1.29 -0.75 -11.65
N THR A 97 0.31 -0.28 -10.89
CA THR A 97 0.51 0.20 -9.51
C THR A 97 -0.54 -0.38 -8.58
N ALA A 98 -0.10 -1.02 -7.50
CA ALA A 98 -0.96 -1.32 -6.37
C ALA A 98 -1.08 -0.10 -5.45
N ILE A 99 -2.25 0.11 -4.87
CA ILE A 99 -2.46 1.07 -3.79
C ILE A 99 -2.83 0.30 -2.55
N VAL A 100 -2.08 0.50 -1.48
CA VAL A 100 -2.35 -0.13 -0.18
C VAL A 100 -2.21 0.88 0.95
N ALA A 101 -3.01 0.69 2.00
CA ALA A 101 -2.88 1.46 3.22
C ALA A 101 -1.83 0.81 4.15
N CYS A 102 -1.12 1.62 4.94
CA CYS A 102 -0.11 1.13 5.88
C CYS A 102 -0.72 0.43 7.11
N ASP A 103 -2.03 0.53 7.32
CA ASP A 103 -2.75 -0.07 8.46
C ASP A 103 -3.34 -1.47 8.16
N LEU A 104 -2.80 -2.15 7.15
CA LEU A 104 -3.10 -3.52 6.73
C LEU A 104 -1.92 -4.47 7.02
N PRO A 105 -1.58 -4.72 8.29
CA PRO A 105 -0.36 -5.46 8.66
C PRO A 105 -0.34 -6.94 8.25
N LEU A 106 -1.51 -7.48 7.93
CA LEU A 106 -1.69 -8.88 7.51
C LEU A 106 -1.88 -9.01 6.00
N LEU A 107 -1.52 -7.95 5.23
CA LEU A 107 -1.60 -7.90 3.78
C LEU A 107 -1.08 -9.20 3.15
N ASP A 108 -1.81 -9.73 2.15
CA ASP A 108 -1.43 -10.95 1.44
C ASP A 108 -0.95 -10.62 0.02
N ALA A 109 0.29 -10.98 -0.27
CA ALA A 109 0.90 -10.79 -1.59
C ALA A 109 0.13 -11.52 -2.71
N ALA A 110 -0.48 -12.68 -2.42
CA ALA A 110 -1.24 -13.44 -3.40
C ALA A 110 -2.55 -12.73 -3.79
N VAL A 111 -3.17 -12.00 -2.85
CA VAL A 111 -4.34 -11.17 -3.14
C VAL A 111 -3.95 -10.01 -4.06
N ILE A 112 -2.83 -9.31 -3.80
CA ILE A 112 -2.32 -8.24 -4.67
C ILE A 112 -1.95 -8.79 -6.06
N GLU A 113 -1.30 -9.95 -6.12
CA GLU A 113 -1.00 -10.64 -7.38
C GLU A 113 -2.28 -10.91 -8.18
N HIS A 114 -3.33 -11.38 -7.51
CA HIS A 114 -4.63 -11.63 -8.12
C HIS A 114 -5.27 -10.34 -8.65
N LEU A 115 -5.22 -9.24 -7.88
CA LEU A 115 -5.75 -7.94 -8.32
C LEU A 115 -5.02 -7.42 -9.56
N PHE A 116 -3.69 -7.56 -9.66
CA PHE A 116 -2.96 -7.21 -10.88
C PHE A 116 -3.43 -8.01 -12.08
N ARG A 117 -3.67 -9.30 -11.94
CA ARG A 117 -4.20 -10.16 -13.03
C ARG A 117 -5.62 -9.78 -13.42
N SER A 118 -6.43 -9.37 -12.45
CA SER A 118 -7.83 -9.00 -12.64
C SER A 118 -8.03 -7.66 -13.34
N ILE A 119 -6.98 -6.85 -13.53
CA ILE A 119 -7.08 -5.61 -14.33
C ILE A 119 -7.54 -5.92 -15.75
N GLY A 120 -6.96 -6.94 -16.41
CA GLY A 120 -7.36 -7.34 -17.77
C GLY A 120 -7.51 -6.15 -18.74
N PRO A 121 -8.67 -5.92 -19.35
CA PRO A 121 -8.94 -4.79 -20.23
C PRO A 121 -9.30 -3.49 -19.51
N PHE A 122 -9.49 -3.54 -18.19
CA PHE A 122 -9.91 -2.42 -17.36
C PHE A 122 -8.74 -1.50 -16.99
N ASP A 123 -9.05 -0.35 -16.40
CA ASP A 123 -8.08 0.61 -15.89
C ASP A 123 -7.60 0.25 -14.47
N GLY A 124 -8.39 -0.54 -13.74
CA GLY A 124 -8.05 -1.01 -12.39
C GLY A 124 -8.93 -2.15 -11.91
N ALA A 125 -8.50 -2.77 -10.81
CA ALA A 125 -9.21 -3.84 -10.10
C ALA A 125 -9.33 -3.46 -8.62
N ILE A 126 -10.55 -3.49 -8.08
CA ILE A 126 -10.87 -3.08 -6.70
C ILE A 126 -11.73 -4.17 -6.06
N PRO A 127 -11.38 -4.66 -4.87
CA PRO A 127 -12.21 -5.57 -4.10
C PRO A 127 -13.57 -4.96 -3.75
N ARG A 128 -14.63 -5.76 -3.84
CA ARG A 128 -15.99 -5.35 -3.50
C ARG A 128 -16.67 -6.37 -2.61
N TRP A 129 -17.17 -5.89 -1.48
CA TRP A 129 -17.97 -6.65 -0.54
C TRP A 129 -19.39 -6.93 -1.07
N PRO A 130 -20.10 -7.97 -0.57
CA PRO A 130 -21.46 -8.28 -0.98
C PRO A 130 -22.46 -7.15 -0.75
N ASP A 131 -22.22 -6.29 0.26
CA ASP A 131 -23.01 -5.10 0.57
C ASP A 131 -22.74 -3.90 -0.37
N GLY A 132 -21.80 -4.06 -1.33
CA GLY A 132 -21.41 -3.05 -2.29
C GLY A 132 -20.27 -2.14 -1.83
N LYS A 133 -19.80 -2.25 -0.58
CA LYS A 133 -18.61 -1.54 -0.10
C LYS A 133 -17.40 -1.97 -0.90
N VAL A 134 -16.49 -1.04 -1.20
CA VAL A 134 -15.24 -1.29 -1.95
C VAL A 134 -14.02 -0.93 -1.13
N GLU A 135 -12.88 -1.55 -1.45
CA GLU A 135 -11.60 -1.32 -0.78
C GLU A 135 -10.59 -0.65 -1.73
N PRO A 136 -10.72 0.66 -1.99
CA PRO A 136 -9.86 1.35 -2.95
C PRO A 136 -8.41 1.52 -2.47
N LEU A 137 -8.14 1.35 -1.19
CA LEU A 137 -6.80 1.34 -0.60
C LEU A 137 -6.25 -0.08 -0.40
N TYR A 138 -6.78 -1.03 -1.14
CA TYR A 138 -6.29 -2.38 -1.36
C TYR A 138 -6.62 -2.78 -2.79
N SER A 139 -5.97 -2.14 -3.78
CA SER A 139 -6.38 -2.19 -5.18
C SER A 139 -5.19 -2.14 -6.13
N ALA A 140 -5.43 -2.38 -7.42
CA ALA A 140 -4.41 -2.31 -8.46
C ALA A 140 -4.93 -1.55 -9.69
N PHE A 141 -4.05 -0.77 -10.35
CA PHE A 141 -4.41 0.11 -11.45
C PHE A 141 -3.35 0.12 -12.56
N ARG A 142 -3.74 0.59 -13.74
CA ARG A 142 -2.81 1.10 -14.75
C ARG A 142 -2.30 2.46 -14.30
N THR A 143 -1.00 2.57 -14.07
CA THR A 143 -0.36 3.74 -13.44
C THR A 143 -0.72 5.04 -14.12
N ARG A 144 -0.61 5.11 -15.45
CA ARG A 144 -0.91 6.33 -16.22
C ARG A 144 -2.38 6.74 -16.13
N ARG A 145 -3.30 5.77 -16.13
CA ARG A 145 -4.75 6.03 -16.03
C ARG A 145 -5.11 6.56 -14.65
N LEU A 146 -4.56 5.94 -13.61
CA LEU A 146 -4.70 6.40 -12.23
C LEU A 146 -4.17 7.83 -12.06
N ALA A 147 -2.93 8.10 -12.52
CA ALA A 147 -2.29 9.41 -12.41
C ALA A 147 -3.14 10.53 -13.04
N ALA A 148 -3.65 10.30 -14.27
CA ALA A 148 -4.50 11.26 -14.95
C ALA A 148 -5.81 11.51 -14.19
N ALA A 149 -6.47 10.45 -13.71
CA ALA A 149 -7.74 10.56 -12.99
C ALA A 149 -7.59 11.27 -11.63
N VAL A 150 -6.51 11.01 -10.91
CA VAL A 150 -6.20 11.68 -9.64
C VAL A 150 -5.89 13.16 -9.85
N GLU A 151 -5.08 13.50 -10.86
CA GLU A 151 -4.75 14.89 -11.19
C GLU A 151 -6.01 15.69 -11.57
N GLU A 152 -6.90 15.12 -12.37
CA GLU A 152 -8.18 15.73 -12.75
C GLU A 152 -9.10 15.93 -11.53
N ALA A 153 -9.18 14.91 -10.67
CA ALA A 153 -9.99 14.98 -9.45
C ALA A 153 -9.53 16.09 -8.51
N ILE A 154 -8.22 16.21 -8.26
CA ILE A 154 -7.64 17.26 -7.41
C ILE A 154 -7.91 18.64 -8.03
N ARG A 155 -7.70 18.80 -9.33
CA ARG A 155 -7.98 20.05 -10.05
C ARG A 155 -9.46 20.44 -9.97
N GLY A 156 -10.35 19.45 -9.95
CA GLY A 156 -11.79 19.61 -9.76
C GLY A 156 -12.23 19.75 -8.28
N GLY A 157 -11.29 19.91 -7.34
CA GLY A 157 -11.58 20.10 -5.91
C GLY A 157 -12.07 18.82 -5.19
N LYS A 158 -11.93 17.64 -5.80
CA LYS A 158 -12.29 16.36 -5.17
C LYS A 158 -11.21 15.91 -4.19
N ARG A 159 -11.64 15.22 -3.13
CA ARG A 159 -10.73 14.75 -2.06
C ARG A 159 -10.91 13.27 -1.72
N ARG A 160 -12.01 12.64 -2.17
CA ARG A 160 -12.29 11.23 -1.90
C ARG A 160 -11.71 10.37 -3.01
N MET A 161 -11.07 9.27 -2.65
CA MET A 161 -10.51 8.30 -3.58
C MET A 161 -11.54 7.85 -4.63
N MET A 162 -12.75 7.49 -4.21
CA MET A 162 -13.79 7.01 -5.11
C MET A 162 -14.25 8.06 -6.13
N ASP A 163 -14.16 9.36 -5.81
CA ASP A 163 -14.50 10.42 -6.76
C ASP A 163 -13.47 10.52 -7.90
N SER A 164 -12.20 10.24 -7.62
CA SER A 164 -11.14 10.22 -8.63
C SER A 164 -11.24 9.00 -9.55
N LEU A 165 -11.85 7.91 -9.10
CA LEU A 165 -11.97 6.68 -9.87
C LEU A 165 -13.17 6.65 -10.82
N ARG A 166 -14.10 7.61 -10.73
CA ARG A 166 -15.31 7.66 -11.58
C ARG A 166 -15.05 7.62 -13.09
N PRO A 167 -14.00 8.27 -13.64
CA PRO A 167 -13.74 8.22 -15.08
C PRO A 167 -13.05 6.93 -15.55
N LEU A 168 -12.68 6.03 -14.62
CA LEU A 168 -11.95 4.81 -14.92
C LEU A 168 -12.90 3.62 -15.12
N ALA A 169 -12.56 2.74 -16.06
CA ALA A 169 -13.17 1.43 -16.18
C ALA A 169 -12.62 0.50 -15.09
N ILE A 170 -13.41 0.23 -14.07
CA ILE A 170 -12.99 -0.57 -12.91
C ILE A 170 -13.60 -1.96 -12.96
N HIS A 171 -12.76 -2.97 -12.81
CA HIS A 171 -13.18 -4.33 -12.49
C HIS A 171 -13.36 -4.45 -10.97
N PHE A 172 -14.60 -4.65 -10.52
CA PHE A 172 -14.88 -4.92 -9.11
C PHE A 172 -14.76 -6.41 -8.86
N VAL A 173 -13.69 -6.80 -8.14
CA VAL A 173 -13.41 -8.20 -7.80
C VAL A 173 -14.23 -8.59 -6.56
N PRO A 174 -15.12 -9.62 -6.65
CA PRO A 174 -15.92 -10.04 -5.51
C PRO A 174 -15.05 -10.58 -4.36
N MET A 175 -15.40 -10.26 -3.10
CA MET A 175 -14.69 -10.79 -1.93
C MET A 175 -14.73 -12.32 -1.85
N GLU A 176 -15.77 -12.96 -2.38
CA GLU A 176 -15.91 -14.43 -2.44
C GLU A 176 -14.81 -15.07 -3.33
N GLU A 177 -14.33 -14.34 -4.32
CA GLU A 177 -13.20 -14.77 -5.15
C GLU A 177 -11.89 -14.67 -4.38
N LEU A 178 -11.69 -13.57 -3.66
CA LEU A 178 -10.51 -13.32 -2.83
C LEU A 178 -10.47 -14.25 -1.61
N ALA A 179 -11.61 -14.65 -1.06
CA ALA A 179 -11.69 -15.59 0.05
C ALA A 179 -11.15 -17.01 -0.30
N LYS A 180 -11.05 -17.34 -1.59
CA LYS A 180 -10.39 -18.59 -2.04
C LYS A 180 -8.87 -18.51 -1.92
N ILE A 181 -8.31 -17.31 -1.90
CA ILE A 181 -6.87 -17.04 -1.80
C ILE A 181 -6.50 -16.76 -0.33
N ASP A 182 -7.29 -15.91 0.33
CA ASP A 182 -7.15 -15.52 1.72
C ASP A 182 -8.39 -15.95 2.53
N PRO A 183 -8.43 -17.19 3.02
CA PRO A 183 -9.55 -17.68 3.81
C PRO A 183 -9.81 -16.83 5.05
N GLY A 184 -11.05 -16.36 5.19
CA GLY A 184 -11.46 -15.44 6.24
C GLY A 184 -11.12 -13.98 5.97
N LEU A 185 -10.56 -13.65 4.79
CA LEU A 185 -10.23 -12.27 4.35
C LEU A 185 -9.41 -11.52 5.40
N ILE A 186 -8.47 -12.22 6.01
CA ILE A 186 -7.64 -11.72 7.12
C ILE A 186 -6.77 -10.54 6.68
N SER A 187 -6.34 -10.54 5.42
CA SER A 187 -5.50 -9.47 4.87
C SER A 187 -6.22 -8.12 4.78
N PHE A 188 -7.55 -8.10 4.90
CA PHE A 188 -8.38 -6.89 4.92
C PHE A 188 -8.59 -6.31 6.31
N LEU A 189 -7.97 -6.89 7.35
CA LEU A 189 -8.05 -6.36 8.71
C LEU A 189 -7.27 -5.05 8.81
N ASN A 190 -8.01 -3.92 8.91
CA ASN A 190 -7.43 -2.61 9.18
C ASN A 190 -7.24 -2.39 10.68
N VAL A 191 -6.08 -1.89 11.08
CA VAL A 191 -5.81 -1.50 12.47
C VAL A 191 -6.18 -0.04 12.69
N ASN A 192 -7.38 0.22 13.23
CA ASN A 192 -7.88 1.56 13.49
C ASN A 192 -7.87 1.94 14.96
N ASP A 193 -7.99 0.96 15.85
CA ASP A 193 -8.01 1.14 17.30
C ASP A 193 -7.21 0.03 18.03
N GLU A 194 -7.28 0.05 19.38
CA GLU A 194 -6.58 -0.94 20.22
C GLU A 194 -7.17 -2.35 20.10
N GLY A 195 -8.47 -2.46 19.82
CA GLY A 195 -9.15 -3.74 19.60
C GLY A 195 -8.61 -4.42 18.35
N ASP A 196 -8.57 -3.67 17.24
CA ASP A 196 -8.01 -4.14 15.97
C ASP A 196 -6.53 -4.53 16.13
N LEU A 197 -5.74 -3.72 16.86
CA LEU A 197 -4.34 -4.02 17.13
C LEU A 197 -4.15 -5.33 17.91
N LYS A 198 -4.99 -5.57 18.92
CA LYS A 198 -4.96 -6.84 19.69
C LYS A 198 -5.31 -8.01 18.79
N GLU A 199 -6.31 -7.88 17.95
CA GLU A 199 -6.75 -8.93 17.04
C GLU A 199 -5.68 -9.20 15.96
N ALA A 200 -5.10 -8.16 15.36
CA ALA A 200 -4.00 -8.32 14.41
C ALA A 200 -2.81 -9.07 15.05
N ARG A 201 -2.44 -8.73 16.30
CA ARG A 201 -1.38 -9.43 17.05
C ARG A 201 -1.72 -10.89 17.31
N ARG A 202 -2.98 -11.18 17.68
CA ARG A 202 -3.45 -12.54 17.93
C ARG A 202 -3.34 -13.39 16.66
N ILE A 203 -3.84 -12.89 15.54
CA ILE A 203 -3.80 -13.58 14.25
C ILE A 203 -2.35 -13.77 13.79
N ALA A 204 -1.53 -12.72 13.86
CA ALA A 204 -0.11 -12.78 13.51
C ALA A 204 0.63 -13.86 14.31
N SER A 205 0.34 -13.96 15.60
CA SER A 205 0.96 -14.98 16.48
C SER A 205 0.61 -16.41 16.07
N ILE A 206 -0.57 -16.64 15.54
CA ILE A 206 -1.02 -17.95 15.04
C ILE A 206 -0.39 -18.23 13.68
N ARG A 207 -0.55 -17.29 12.71
CA ARG A 207 -0.10 -17.44 11.33
C ARG A 207 1.41 -17.67 11.22
N TRP A 208 2.20 -16.91 11.99
CA TRP A 208 3.67 -16.97 11.89
C TRP A 208 4.32 -17.99 12.81
N LYS A 209 3.66 -18.43 13.90
CA LYS A 209 4.08 -19.60 14.68
C LYS A 209 3.85 -20.91 13.93
N SER A 210 2.74 -21.03 13.20
CA SER A 210 2.39 -22.22 12.43
C SER A 210 3.22 -22.38 11.16
N GLY A 211 3.77 -21.29 10.61
CA GLY A 211 4.63 -21.26 9.41
C GLY A 211 6.12 -21.37 9.72
N GLY A 212 6.52 -22.13 10.75
CA GLY A 212 7.89 -22.26 11.20
C GLY A 212 8.92 -22.20 10.08
N ASN A 213 9.75 -21.14 10.06
CA ASN A 213 10.95 -20.96 9.22
C ASN A 213 10.86 -20.21 7.86
N ALA A 214 9.85 -19.44 7.55
CA ALA A 214 9.90 -18.62 6.33
C ALA A 214 10.60 -17.24 6.48
N MET A 215 10.79 -16.71 7.70
CA MET A 215 11.40 -15.38 7.94
C MET A 215 12.89 -15.40 8.33
N GLY A 216 13.54 -16.55 8.31
CA GLY A 216 14.92 -16.73 8.83
C GLY A 216 16.05 -16.67 7.82
N LYS A 217 15.82 -16.41 6.54
CA LYS A 217 16.90 -16.36 5.53
C LYS A 217 16.65 -15.30 4.44
N MET A 218 16.71 -14.03 4.78
CA MET A 218 17.12 -13.01 3.81
C MET A 218 18.48 -12.47 4.22
N SER A 219 19.51 -13.14 3.69
CA SER A 219 20.90 -12.75 3.71
C SER A 219 21.07 -11.36 3.11
N ARG A 220 21.93 -10.58 3.75
CA ARG A 220 22.50 -9.34 3.26
C ARG A 220 23.02 -9.53 1.82
N SER A 221 22.35 -8.96 0.83
CA SER A 221 22.89 -8.71 -0.47
C SER A 221 23.25 -7.23 -0.54
N THR A 222 24.48 -6.92 -0.25
CA THR A 222 25.11 -5.64 -0.57
C THR A 222 25.25 -5.57 -2.09
N GLY A 223 24.28 -4.99 -2.76
CA GLY A 223 24.34 -4.62 -4.17
C GLY A 223 24.76 -3.16 -4.31
N ASP A 224 25.96 -2.97 -4.82
CA ASP A 224 26.55 -1.73 -5.28
C ASP A 224 25.55 -0.90 -6.13
N LYS A 225 25.17 0.28 -5.65
CA LYS A 225 24.40 1.30 -6.40
C LYS A 225 25.06 2.65 -6.27
N SER A 226 26.25 2.77 -6.85
CA SER A 226 26.82 4.05 -7.28
C SER A 226 26.26 4.38 -8.66
N ARG A 227 25.06 4.97 -8.77
CA ARG A 227 24.64 5.76 -9.94
C ARG A 227 23.32 6.48 -9.64
N VAL A 228 23.34 7.76 -9.93
CA VAL A 228 22.25 8.76 -9.92
C VAL A 228 22.24 9.63 -8.66
N MET A 229 23.20 10.55 -8.61
CA MET A 229 23.01 11.89 -8.03
C MET A 229 23.77 12.87 -8.91
N SER A 230 23.11 13.42 -9.91
CA SER A 230 23.43 14.73 -10.50
C SER A 230 22.26 15.14 -11.37
N GLU A 231 21.64 16.22 -11.00
CA GLU A 231 20.72 17.08 -11.72
C GLU A 231 19.40 17.32 -10.96
N CYS A 232 19.47 18.28 -10.06
CA CYS A 232 18.43 19.24 -9.74
C CYS A 232 19.10 20.42 -9.02
N ARG A 233 19.52 21.40 -9.83
CA ARG A 233 19.69 22.79 -9.40
C ARG A 233 18.55 23.59 -9.98
#